data_9f5f2ccb3d2c150c91b38ef7d7c6c4bc
#
_entry.id   9f5f2ccb3d2c150c91b38ef7d7c6c4bc
#
_cell.length_a   1.000
_cell.length_b   1.000
_cell.length_c   1.000
_cell.angle_alpha   90.00
_cell.angle_beta   90.00
_cell.angle_gamma   90.00
#
_symmetry.space_group_name_H-M   'P 1'
#
loop_
_entity.id
_entity.type
_entity.pdbx_description
1 polymer ?
#
loop_
_entity_poly.entity_id
_entity_poly.type
_entity_poly.pdbx_seq_one_letter_code
_entity_poly.pdbx_strand_id
1 'polypeptide(L)'
;MPDPNLAPIVRLAPAKLNLTLAVVGRREDGFHELHSVFVPLTLADRLSLAPARASAREDSLHVTGFDAGPIPENLVLRAIATARATVGEGPGRPPTPSLAARLEKRIPVAAGLGGGSSDAAAALGGAL
;
A
#
# COMPACT_ATOMS: atom_id res chain seq x y z
N MET A 1 0.60 13.96 -11.05
CA MET A 1 -0.32 14.96 -10.42
C MET A 1 -1.73 14.41 -10.43
N PRO A 2 -2.43 14.49 -9.33
CA PRO A 2 -3.84 14.11 -9.30
C PRO A 2 -4.69 15.05 -10.14
N ASP A 3 -5.84 14.55 -10.61
CA ASP A 3 -6.84 15.38 -11.26
C ASP A 3 -7.47 16.30 -10.19
N PRO A 4 -7.42 17.62 -10.37
CA PRO A 4 -7.95 18.57 -9.40
C PRO A 4 -9.48 18.54 -9.27
N ASN A 5 -10.18 17.93 -10.22
CA ASN A 5 -11.65 17.86 -10.25
C ASN A 5 -12.22 16.63 -9.52
N LEU A 6 -11.35 15.71 -9.11
CA LEU A 6 -11.73 14.47 -8.47
C LEU A 6 -11.25 14.40 -7.02
N ALA A 7 -12.16 14.09 -6.12
CA ALA A 7 -11.80 13.93 -4.72
C ALA A 7 -10.96 12.65 -4.52
N PRO A 8 -9.86 12.73 -3.77
CA PRO A 8 -9.05 11.55 -3.47
C PRO A 8 -9.77 10.60 -2.50
N ILE A 9 -9.51 9.32 -2.65
CA ILE A 9 -9.81 8.33 -1.62
C ILE A 9 -8.68 8.37 -0.59
N VAL A 10 -9.04 8.53 0.67
CA VAL A 10 -8.08 8.53 1.78
C VAL A 10 -8.23 7.26 2.59
N ARG A 11 -7.10 6.61 2.87
CA ARG A 11 -7.00 5.43 3.72
C ARG A 11 -5.95 5.65 4.80
N LEU A 12 -6.25 5.17 6.00
CA LEU A 12 -5.25 5.04 7.06
C LEU A 12 -4.62 3.66 6.98
N ALA A 13 -3.31 3.63 7.14
CA ALA A 13 -2.52 2.41 7.17
C ALA A 13 -1.89 2.28 8.57
N PRO A 14 -2.56 1.61 9.52
CA PRO A 14 -2.13 1.56 10.91
C PRO A 14 -0.87 0.72 11.09
N ALA A 15 -0.03 1.14 12.03
CA ALA A 15 1.02 0.31 12.59
C ALA A 15 0.41 -0.85 13.39
N LYS A 16 1.21 -1.87 13.62
CA LYS A 16 0.85 -3.00 14.48
C LYS A 16 1.95 -3.26 15.51
N LEU A 17 1.58 -3.84 16.63
CA LEU A 17 2.51 -4.36 17.62
C LEU A 17 2.25 -5.86 17.80
N ASN A 18 3.30 -6.67 17.68
CA ASN A 18 3.23 -8.08 18.06
C ASN A 18 3.32 -8.19 19.59
N LEU A 19 2.27 -8.68 20.24
CA LEU A 19 2.27 -8.98 21.66
C LEU A 19 2.99 -10.29 21.92
N THR A 20 2.79 -11.27 21.03
CA THR A 20 3.48 -12.56 21.03
C THR A 20 3.86 -12.94 19.62
N LEU A 21 4.98 -13.65 19.48
CA LEU A 21 5.41 -14.25 18.24
C LEU A 21 6.16 -15.54 18.55
N ALA A 22 5.65 -16.66 18.08
CA ALA A 22 6.27 -17.96 18.24
C ALA A 22 6.38 -18.66 16.89
N VAL A 23 7.54 -19.27 16.61
CA VAL A 23 7.71 -20.22 15.50
C VAL A 23 7.29 -21.59 16.01
N VAL A 24 6.19 -22.13 15.47
CA VAL A 24 5.60 -23.37 15.95
C VAL A 24 5.90 -24.59 15.07
N GLY A 25 6.50 -24.37 13.91
CA GLY A 25 6.89 -25.43 13.01
C GLY A 25 7.63 -24.94 11.77
N ARG A 26 8.24 -25.87 11.04
CA ARG A 26 8.84 -25.62 9.73
C ARG A 26 8.01 -26.35 8.68
N ARG A 27 7.58 -25.63 7.64
CA ARG A 27 6.82 -26.19 6.53
C ARG A 27 7.75 -26.88 5.53
N GLU A 28 7.21 -27.81 4.75
CA GLU A 28 7.96 -28.52 3.70
C GLU A 28 8.50 -27.58 2.62
N ASP A 29 7.81 -26.44 2.37
CA ASP A 29 8.23 -25.40 1.42
C ASP A 29 9.39 -24.50 1.94
N GLY A 30 9.92 -24.78 3.14
CA GLY A 30 11.01 -24.05 3.79
C GLY A 30 10.56 -22.85 4.61
N PHE A 31 9.27 -22.44 4.56
CA PHE A 31 8.71 -21.43 5.44
C PHE A 31 8.41 -21.98 6.82
N HIS A 32 8.37 -21.09 7.82
CA HIS A 32 8.02 -21.42 9.20
C HIS A 32 6.56 -21.09 9.46
N GLU A 33 5.90 -21.95 10.24
CA GLU A 33 4.60 -21.63 10.80
C GLU A 33 4.77 -20.70 12.01
N LEU A 34 4.02 -19.62 12.02
CA LEU A 34 4.04 -18.63 13.07
C LEU A 34 2.72 -18.64 13.85
N HIS A 35 2.83 -18.49 15.16
CA HIS A 35 1.72 -18.17 16.03
C HIS A 35 1.96 -16.80 16.65
N SER A 36 1.09 -15.85 16.36
CA SER A 36 1.27 -14.46 16.79
C SER A 36 -0.05 -13.83 17.20
N VAL A 37 0.02 -13.02 18.23
CA VAL A 37 -1.05 -12.09 18.60
C VAL A 37 -0.53 -10.69 18.37
N PHE A 38 -1.20 -9.92 17.52
CA PHE A 38 -0.85 -8.53 17.28
C PHE A 38 -2.07 -7.62 17.40
N VAL A 39 -1.80 -6.35 17.68
CA VAL A 39 -2.82 -5.31 17.77
C VAL A 39 -2.48 -4.16 16.83
N PRO A 40 -3.48 -3.57 16.16
CA PRO A 40 -3.29 -2.32 15.43
C PRO A 40 -3.11 -1.17 16.43
N LEU A 41 -2.30 -0.19 16.02
CA LEU A 41 -2.05 1.01 16.80
C LEU A 41 -2.80 2.22 16.20
N THR A 42 -2.95 3.27 16.97
CA THR A 42 -3.47 4.55 16.47
C THR A 42 -2.46 5.29 15.59
N LEU A 43 -1.16 4.99 15.76
CA LEU A 43 -0.13 5.46 14.84
C LEU A 43 -0.38 4.85 13.46
N ALA A 44 -0.56 5.69 12.45
CA ALA A 44 -0.90 5.26 11.10
C ALA A 44 -0.28 6.16 10.05
N ASP A 45 0.14 5.57 8.95
CA ASP A 45 0.42 6.30 7.72
C ASP A 45 -0.89 6.74 7.07
N ARG A 46 -0.84 7.78 6.26
CA ARG A 46 -1.99 8.27 5.53
C ARG A 46 -1.74 8.16 4.03
N LEU A 47 -2.55 7.36 3.36
CA LEU A 47 -2.51 7.19 1.92
C LEU A 47 -3.68 7.90 1.27
N SER A 48 -3.38 8.67 0.23
CA SER A 48 -4.37 9.34 -0.62
C SER A 48 -4.19 8.86 -2.05
N LEU A 49 -5.26 8.37 -2.67
CA LEU A 49 -5.30 7.89 -4.04
C LEU A 49 -6.30 8.71 -4.84
N ALA A 50 -5.89 9.22 -5.99
CA ALA A 50 -6.77 9.89 -6.92
C ALA A 50 -6.41 9.49 -8.36
N PRO A 51 -7.36 9.53 -9.30
CA PRO A 51 -7.01 9.46 -10.72
C PRO A 51 -6.00 10.54 -11.06
N ALA A 52 -4.99 10.17 -11.82
CA ALA A 52 -4.03 11.11 -12.35
C ALA A 52 -4.64 11.92 -13.49
N ARG A 53 -4.03 13.05 -13.84
CA ARG A 53 -4.45 13.83 -15.01
C ARG A 53 -4.44 12.97 -16.26
N ALA A 54 -5.31 13.25 -17.22
CA ALA A 54 -5.46 12.49 -18.46
C ALA A 54 -4.16 12.37 -19.28
N SER A 55 -3.22 13.29 -19.09
CA SER A 55 -1.89 13.24 -19.71
C SER A 55 -0.92 12.25 -19.06
N ALA A 56 -1.21 11.77 -17.85
CA ALA A 56 -0.35 10.83 -17.16
C ALA A 56 -0.42 9.44 -17.80
N ARG A 57 0.73 8.82 -17.98
CA ARG A 57 0.86 7.48 -18.59
C ARG A 57 1.14 6.39 -17.57
N GLU A 58 1.57 6.76 -16.40
CA GLU A 58 2.00 5.84 -15.34
C GLU A 58 1.43 6.26 -14.00
N ASP A 59 1.32 5.28 -13.11
CA ASP A 59 1.01 5.53 -11.70
C ASP A 59 2.17 6.28 -11.05
N SER A 60 1.85 7.19 -10.15
CA SER A 60 2.86 7.99 -9.45
C SER A 60 2.69 7.89 -7.95
N LEU A 61 3.80 8.04 -7.23
CA LEU A 61 3.83 8.06 -5.77
C LEU A 61 4.67 9.24 -5.29
N HIS A 62 4.11 10.02 -4.39
CA HIS A 62 4.82 11.06 -3.64
C HIS A 62 4.81 10.70 -2.17
N VAL A 63 5.99 10.64 -1.55
CA VAL A 63 6.15 10.28 -0.13
C VAL A 63 6.61 11.50 0.65
N THR A 64 5.98 11.72 1.79
CA THR A 64 6.40 12.71 2.80
C THR A 64 6.60 12.03 4.15
N GLY A 65 7.28 12.68 5.08
CA GLY A 65 7.60 12.11 6.38
C GLY A 65 8.85 11.24 6.33
N PHE A 66 8.80 10.05 6.92
CA PHE A 66 9.95 9.14 6.91
C PHE A 66 10.30 8.68 5.49
N ASP A 67 11.60 8.54 5.23
CA ASP A 67 12.09 8.02 3.96
C ASP A 67 11.68 6.56 3.77
N ALA A 68 10.94 6.30 2.71
CA ALA A 68 10.47 4.97 2.35
C ALA A 68 11.36 4.24 1.33
N GLY A 69 12.55 4.78 1.05
CA GLY A 69 13.46 4.25 0.05
C GLY A 69 13.07 4.59 -1.40
N PRO A 70 13.67 3.92 -2.38
CA PRO A 70 13.44 4.20 -3.79
C PRO A 70 11.97 4.04 -4.19
N ILE A 71 11.41 5.07 -4.84
CA ILE A 71 9.99 5.09 -5.23
C ILE A 71 9.59 3.88 -6.11
N PRO A 72 10.37 3.47 -7.13
CA PRO A 72 9.98 2.34 -7.99
C PRO A 72 9.84 1.01 -7.24
N GLU A 73 10.49 0.86 -6.10
CA GLU A 73 10.47 -0.35 -5.27
C GLU A 73 9.39 -0.31 -4.19
N ASN A 74 8.67 0.80 -4.07
CA ASN A 74 7.69 0.99 -3.01
C ASN A 74 6.50 0.03 -3.17
N LEU A 75 6.11 -0.58 -2.07
CA LEU A 75 5.02 -1.56 -2.04
C LEU A 75 3.67 -0.96 -2.43
N VAL A 76 3.45 0.33 -2.26
CA VAL A 76 2.23 1.03 -2.71
C VAL A 76 2.08 0.94 -4.22
N LEU A 77 3.12 1.23 -5.00
CA LEU A 77 3.08 1.11 -6.45
C LEU A 77 2.88 -0.34 -6.90
N ARG A 78 3.51 -1.29 -6.22
CA ARG A 78 3.32 -2.72 -6.50
C ARG A 78 1.89 -3.17 -6.21
N ALA A 79 1.28 -2.69 -5.13
CA ALA A 79 -0.10 -2.98 -4.79
C ALA A 79 -1.07 -2.41 -5.83
N ILE A 80 -0.86 -1.18 -6.29
CA ILE A 80 -1.65 -0.57 -7.37
C ILE A 80 -1.54 -1.39 -8.66
N ALA A 81 -0.33 -1.79 -9.05
CA ALA A 81 -0.12 -2.63 -10.22
C ALA A 81 -0.83 -3.99 -10.11
N THR A 82 -0.79 -4.61 -8.93
CA THR A 82 -1.49 -5.86 -8.65
C THR A 82 -3.01 -5.69 -8.74
N ALA A 83 -3.56 -4.63 -8.15
CA ALA A 83 -4.99 -4.32 -8.24
C ALA A 83 -5.42 -4.16 -9.70
N ARG A 84 -4.66 -3.40 -10.48
CA ARG A 84 -4.90 -3.19 -11.90
C ARG A 84 -4.92 -4.50 -12.69
N ALA A 85 -3.94 -5.38 -12.45
CA ALA A 85 -3.88 -6.70 -13.09
C ALA A 85 -5.05 -7.60 -12.70
N THR A 86 -5.53 -7.50 -11.46
CA THR A 86 -6.68 -8.28 -10.96
C THR A 86 -7.99 -7.84 -11.60
N VAL A 87 -8.20 -6.54 -11.75
CA VAL A 87 -9.39 -5.99 -12.41
C VAL A 87 -9.41 -6.36 -13.90
N GLY A 88 -8.23 -6.46 -14.52
CA GLY A 88 -8.04 -6.88 -15.89
C GLY A 88 -8.56 -5.88 -16.92
N GLU A 89 -8.05 -5.99 -18.14
CA GLU A 89 -8.62 -5.38 -19.32
C GLU A 89 -9.57 -6.39 -19.98
N GLY A 90 -10.78 -5.98 -20.29
CA GLY A 90 -11.76 -6.87 -20.92
C GLY A 90 -12.60 -6.14 -21.97
N PRO A 91 -13.22 -6.88 -22.91
CA PRO A 91 -14.11 -6.28 -23.89
C PRO A 91 -15.21 -5.46 -23.21
N GLY A 92 -15.34 -4.18 -23.58
CA GLY A 92 -16.36 -3.28 -23.03
C GLY A 92 -16.02 -2.61 -21.71
N ARG A 93 -14.83 -2.84 -21.15
CA ARG A 93 -14.34 -2.09 -19.99
C ARG A 93 -13.51 -0.88 -20.44
N PRO A 94 -13.78 0.30 -19.90
CA PRO A 94 -12.90 1.44 -20.15
C PRO A 94 -11.50 1.17 -19.56
N PRO A 95 -10.44 1.70 -20.17
CA PRO A 95 -9.10 1.61 -19.61
C PRO A 95 -9.09 2.25 -18.22
N THR A 96 -8.46 1.56 -17.25
CA THR A 96 -8.27 2.10 -15.92
C THR A 96 -7.29 3.28 -15.97
N PRO A 97 -7.65 4.45 -15.41
CA PRO A 97 -6.76 5.60 -15.43
C PRO A 97 -5.51 5.32 -14.59
N SER A 98 -4.42 6.01 -14.90
CA SER A 98 -3.27 6.07 -14.00
C SER A 98 -3.69 6.70 -12.67
N LEU A 99 -3.08 6.26 -11.57
CA LEU A 99 -3.35 6.77 -10.24
C LEU A 99 -2.20 7.66 -9.75
N ALA A 100 -2.56 8.72 -9.06
CA ALA A 100 -1.64 9.54 -8.30
C ALA A 100 -1.81 9.23 -6.81
N ALA A 101 -0.78 8.64 -6.23
CA ALA A 101 -0.73 8.29 -4.82
C ALA A 101 0.10 9.31 -4.03
N ARG A 102 -0.36 9.65 -2.84
CA ARG A 102 0.40 10.42 -1.85
C ARG A 102 0.43 9.66 -0.55
N LEU A 103 1.62 9.37 -0.06
CA LEU A 103 1.85 8.62 1.18
C LEU A 103 2.53 9.54 2.19
N GLU A 104 1.86 9.76 3.31
CA GLU A 104 2.42 10.47 4.47
C GLU A 104 2.91 9.41 5.46
N LYS A 105 4.23 9.24 5.53
CA LYS A 105 4.88 8.26 6.41
C LYS A 105 5.02 8.81 7.82
N ARG A 106 4.20 8.32 8.73
CA ARG A 106 4.25 8.59 10.16
C ARG A 106 4.83 7.43 10.97
N ILE A 107 4.82 6.23 10.39
CA ILE A 107 5.39 5.02 10.98
C ILE A 107 6.86 4.95 10.58
N PRO A 108 7.81 4.87 11.54
CA PRO A 108 9.22 4.69 11.22
C PRO A 108 9.46 3.44 10.37
N VAL A 109 10.30 3.56 9.35
CA VAL A 109 10.64 2.45 8.47
C VAL A 109 11.57 1.48 9.21
N ALA A 110 11.39 0.18 8.97
CA ALA A 110 12.17 -0.90 9.58
C ALA A 110 12.10 -0.96 11.13
N ALA A 111 11.04 -0.41 11.71
CA ALA A 111 10.84 -0.40 13.16
C ALA A 111 10.10 -1.64 13.70
N GLY A 112 9.80 -2.64 12.87
CA GLY A 112 9.03 -3.81 13.26
C GLY A 112 7.53 -3.55 13.44
N LEU A 113 7.03 -2.39 13.00
CA LEU A 113 5.65 -1.94 13.17
C LEU A 113 4.75 -2.24 11.97
N GLY A 114 5.27 -2.89 10.93
CA GLY A 114 4.50 -3.34 9.76
C GLY A 114 4.00 -2.22 8.85
N GLY A 115 4.61 -1.04 8.88
CA GLY A 115 4.15 0.13 8.14
C GLY A 115 4.08 -0.08 6.63
N GLY A 116 5.12 -0.63 6.02
CA GLY A 116 5.17 -0.86 4.57
C GLY A 116 4.10 -1.84 4.08
N SER A 117 3.85 -2.91 4.83
CA SER A 117 2.79 -3.87 4.51
C SER A 117 1.40 -3.27 4.69
N SER A 118 1.21 -2.44 5.71
CA SER A 118 -0.03 -1.72 5.95
C SER A 118 -0.32 -0.72 4.84
N ASP A 119 0.70 0.01 4.37
CA ASP A 119 0.60 0.91 3.22
C ASP A 119 0.17 0.17 1.96
N ALA A 120 0.77 -0.99 1.70
CA ALA A 120 0.42 -1.83 0.55
C ALA A 120 -1.04 -2.33 0.62
N ALA A 121 -1.49 -2.76 1.79
CA ALA A 121 -2.87 -3.20 2.00
C ALA A 121 -3.86 -2.05 1.78
N ALA A 122 -3.56 -0.86 2.30
CA ALA A 122 -4.36 0.33 2.09
C ALA A 122 -4.43 0.73 0.62
N ALA A 123 -3.32 0.62 -0.10
CA ALA A 123 -3.24 0.90 -1.54
C ALA A 123 -4.06 -0.10 -2.35
N LEU A 124 -3.97 -1.39 -2.04
CA LEU A 124 -4.73 -2.43 -2.71
C LEU A 124 -6.25 -2.20 -2.55
N GLY A 125 -6.69 -2.00 -1.31
CA GLY A 125 -8.11 -1.76 -1.03
C GLY A 125 -8.65 -0.42 -1.55
N GLY A 126 -7.78 0.57 -1.75
CA GLY A 126 -8.17 1.86 -2.33
C GLY A 126 -8.18 1.88 -3.86
N ALA A 127 -7.40 1.00 -4.49
CA ALA A 127 -7.29 0.92 -5.94
C ALA A 127 -8.35 -0.01 -6.60
N LEU A 128 -8.96 -0.88 -5.80
CA LEU A 128 -10.06 -1.76 -6.24
C LEU A 128 -11.41 -1.06 -6.14
#